data_c4719eb6bf59cbab2546e4c68d92e8f6
#
_entry.id   c4719eb6bf59cbab2546e4c68d92e8f6
#
_cell.length_a   1.000
_cell.length_b   1.000
_cell.length_c   1.000
_cell.angle_alpha   90.00
_cell.angle_beta   90.00
_cell.angle_gamma   90.00
#
_symmetry.space_group_name_H-M   'P 1'
#
loop_
_entity.id
_entity.type
_entity.pdbx_description
1 polymer ?
#
loop_
_entity_poly.entity_id
_entity_poly.type
_entity_poly.pdbx_seq_one_letter_code
_entity_poly.pdbx_strand_id
1 'polypeptide(L)'
;AYGELKARLEDATLADVHAFLARYAGTYQEDRLRNDLLLLLGQRRDWANFAGHHPQYRMSDDREVRCYALLVDQLKGSTTPPEAVAEELRRNWYAQRDADDGCNTAADRLYAARRISELDVWRKARLAMDANRPRAVRNAVEIVSPESTTAVRELTDSPAKFLASKATAAGRTRKEMVVLALIKMASSDPDTAASLLESKWSVQLTQEERNWVWGAIGRQSAMKLSPSAPEYFAKVSKDADLNDEMLAWKVRAALRAGQWKDVRSAIAGMSADAQRDSAWVYWKARALMANRPGDEDRAAARQLYESIAGTTGFYEQLALEELGERVAPPPAPVPLTEDERAAARANPGL
;
A
#
# COMPACT_ATOMS: atom_id res chain seq x y z
N ALA A 1 -12.98 -30.02 8.73
CA ALA A 1 -14.22 -29.37 8.22
C ALA A 1 -13.89 -28.16 7.33
N TYR A 2 -13.29 -27.03 7.86
CA TYR A 2 -12.99 -25.85 7.03
C TYR A 2 -12.04 -26.19 5.86
N GLY A 3 -10.89 -26.79 6.13
CA GLY A 3 -9.91 -27.15 5.10
C GLY A 3 -10.44 -28.08 4.01
N GLU A 4 -11.28 -29.03 4.38
CA GLU A 4 -11.92 -29.95 3.43
C GLU A 4 -12.92 -29.23 2.51
N LEU A 5 -13.77 -28.36 3.08
CA LEU A 5 -14.74 -27.61 2.29
C LEU A 5 -14.04 -26.58 1.40
N LYS A 6 -13.02 -25.88 1.92
CA LYS A 6 -12.20 -24.95 1.14
C LYS A 6 -11.53 -25.64 -0.06
N ALA A 7 -10.96 -26.82 0.13
CA ALA A 7 -10.28 -27.57 -0.94
C ALA A 7 -11.19 -27.95 -2.11
N ARG A 8 -12.50 -28.02 -1.89
CA ARG A 8 -13.52 -28.33 -2.91
C ARG A 8 -14.56 -27.23 -3.11
N LEU A 9 -14.25 -25.99 -2.69
CA LEU A 9 -15.22 -24.91 -2.69
C LEU A 9 -15.78 -24.60 -4.08
N GLU A 10 -14.95 -24.77 -5.11
CA GLU A 10 -15.36 -24.58 -6.51
C GLU A 10 -16.47 -25.53 -6.95
N ASP A 11 -16.48 -26.76 -6.38
CA ASP A 11 -17.43 -27.82 -6.69
C ASP A 11 -18.54 -27.99 -5.63
N ALA A 12 -18.40 -27.28 -4.50
CA ALA A 12 -19.36 -27.34 -3.42
C ALA A 12 -20.69 -26.69 -3.80
N THR A 13 -21.79 -27.28 -3.34
CA THR A 13 -23.11 -26.65 -3.49
C THR A 13 -23.24 -25.45 -2.53
N LEU A 14 -24.07 -24.48 -2.87
CA LEU A 14 -24.41 -23.40 -1.94
C LEU A 14 -25.04 -23.94 -0.66
N ALA A 15 -25.77 -25.05 -0.71
CA ALA A 15 -26.34 -25.71 0.46
C ALA A 15 -25.26 -26.21 1.43
N ASP A 16 -24.18 -26.83 0.92
CA ASP A 16 -23.05 -27.28 1.74
C ASP A 16 -22.36 -26.11 2.43
N VAL A 17 -22.18 -25.02 1.68
CA VAL A 17 -21.58 -23.79 2.21
C VAL A 17 -22.47 -23.17 3.29
N HIS A 18 -23.77 -23.05 3.05
CA HIS A 18 -24.72 -22.52 4.03
C HIS A 18 -24.79 -23.38 5.30
N ALA A 19 -24.76 -24.71 5.15
CA ALA A 19 -24.74 -25.63 6.30
C ALA A 19 -23.47 -25.39 7.17
N PHE A 20 -22.33 -25.18 6.54
CA PHE A 20 -21.09 -24.85 7.26
C PHE A 20 -21.19 -23.50 7.97
N LEU A 21 -21.61 -22.43 7.25
CA LEU A 21 -21.74 -21.10 7.80
C LEU A 21 -22.70 -21.06 9.00
N ALA A 22 -23.82 -21.81 8.93
CA ALA A 22 -24.78 -21.94 10.03
C ALA A 22 -24.17 -22.68 11.23
N ARG A 23 -23.46 -23.80 10.99
CA ARG A 23 -22.82 -24.58 12.06
C ARG A 23 -21.75 -23.81 12.82
N TYR A 24 -20.96 -23.00 12.14
CA TYR A 24 -19.85 -22.25 12.71
C TYR A 24 -20.19 -20.76 12.89
N ALA A 25 -21.48 -20.43 12.98
CA ALA A 25 -21.92 -19.05 13.11
C ALA A 25 -21.25 -18.33 14.30
N GLY A 26 -20.81 -17.11 14.08
CA GLY A 26 -20.13 -16.29 15.08
C GLY A 26 -18.62 -16.60 15.24
N THR A 27 -18.08 -17.62 14.58
CA THR A 27 -16.66 -18.01 14.70
C THR A 27 -15.78 -17.39 13.61
N TYR A 28 -14.46 -17.45 13.83
CA TYR A 28 -13.46 -17.11 12.82
C TYR A 28 -13.62 -17.96 11.54
N GLN A 29 -13.91 -19.25 11.69
CA GLN A 29 -14.03 -20.18 10.58
C GLN A 29 -15.21 -19.86 9.66
N GLU A 30 -16.34 -19.38 10.22
CA GLU A 30 -17.45 -18.87 9.43
C GLU A 30 -16.99 -17.73 8.51
N ASP A 31 -16.38 -16.73 9.10
CA ASP A 31 -16.00 -15.52 8.37
C ASP A 31 -14.89 -15.79 7.36
N ARG A 32 -13.96 -16.69 7.69
CA ARG A 32 -12.91 -17.12 6.78
C ARG A 32 -13.46 -17.87 5.56
N LEU A 33 -14.43 -18.79 5.74
CA LEU A 33 -15.08 -19.42 4.61
C LEU A 33 -15.90 -18.42 3.78
N ARG A 34 -16.51 -17.44 4.44
CA ARG A 34 -17.24 -16.37 3.75
C ARG A 34 -16.30 -15.54 2.86
N ASN A 35 -15.09 -15.25 3.33
CA ASN A 35 -14.05 -14.62 2.51
C ASN A 35 -13.74 -15.45 1.25
N ASP A 36 -13.42 -16.74 1.43
CA ASP A 36 -13.10 -17.62 0.32
C ASP A 36 -14.28 -17.74 -0.69
N LEU A 37 -15.52 -17.79 -0.18
CA LEU A 37 -16.74 -17.77 -1.01
C LEU A 37 -16.88 -16.46 -1.80
N LEU A 38 -16.66 -15.31 -1.15
CA LEU A 38 -16.76 -14.01 -1.82
C LEU A 38 -15.73 -13.85 -2.94
N LEU A 39 -14.50 -14.33 -2.72
CA LEU A 39 -13.49 -14.38 -3.79
C LEU A 39 -13.96 -15.23 -4.97
N LEU A 40 -14.48 -16.41 -4.71
CA LEU A 40 -15.00 -17.31 -5.75
C LEU A 40 -16.18 -16.69 -6.51
N LEU A 41 -17.15 -16.12 -5.80
CA LEU A 41 -18.30 -15.45 -6.41
C LEU A 41 -17.88 -14.24 -7.26
N GLY A 42 -16.93 -13.46 -6.78
CA GLY A 42 -16.33 -12.34 -7.53
C GLY A 42 -15.66 -12.81 -8.82
N GLN A 43 -14.83 -13.86 -8.77
CA GLN A 43 -14.18 -14.46 -9.94
C GLN A 43 -15.21 -14.99 -10.97
N ARG A 44 -16.30 -15.56 -10.48
CA ARG A 44 -17.42 -16.05 -11.32
C ARG A 44 -18.36 -14.95 -11.81
N ARG A 45 -18.17 -13.69 -11.37
CA ARG A 45 -19.07 -12.56 -11.66
C ARG A 45 -20.50 -12.81 -11.16
N ASP A 46 -20.66 -13.64 -10.15
CA ASP A 46 -21.96 -13.90 -9.50
C ASP A 46 -22.26 -12.78 -8.48
N TRP A 47 -22.59 -11.60 -9.02
CA TRP A 47 -22.81 -10.40 -8.24
C TRP A 47 -24.03 -10.47 -7.32
N ALA A 48 -25.04 -11.26 -7.69
CA ALA A 48 -26.24 -11.43 -6.87
C ALA A 48 -25.91 -12.15 -5.55
N ASN A 49 -25.25 -13.33 -5.64
CA ASN A 49 -24.81 -14.06 -4.46
C ASN A 49 -23.74 -13.33 -3.68
N PHE A 50 -22.77 -12.67 -4.37
CA PHE A 50 -21.78 -11.81 -3.71
C PHE A 50 -22.46 -10.75 -2.83
N ALA A 51 -23.41 -10.00 -3.39
CA ALA A 51 -24.13 -8.96 -2.66
C ALA A 51 -24.98 -9.49 -1.49
N GLY A 52 -25.43 -10.74 -1.56
CA GLY A 52 -26.16 -11.40 -0.46
C GLY A 52 -25.25 -11.79 0.71
N HIS A 53 -24.02 -12.22 0.43
CA HIS A 53 -23.06 -12.68 1.44
C HIS A 53 -22.17 -11.59 2.02
N HIS A 54 -21.82 -10.58 1.23
CA HIS A 54 -20.88 -9.53 1.62
C HIS A 54 -21.27 -8.77 2.91
N PRO A 55 -22.54 -8.37 3.17
CA PRO A 55 -22.91 -7.67 4.40
C PRO A 55 -22.64 -8.43 5.70
N GLN A 56 -22.49 -9.75 5.62
CA GLN A 56 -22.22 -10.62 6.75
C GLN A 56 -20.72 -10.91 6.95
N TYR A 57 -19.86 -10.39 6.07
CA TYR A 57 -18.40 -10.52 6.16
C TYR A 57 -17.84 -9.50 7.16
N ARG A 58 -17.48 -9.98 8.37
CA ARG A 58 -17.14 -9.14 9.52
C ARG A 58 -15.68 -8.70 9.53
N MET A 59 -14.73 -9.58 9.20
CA MET A 59 -13.31 -9.25 9.20
C MET A 59 -12.99 -8.14 8.22
N SER A 60 -13.62 -8.16 7.06
CA SER A 60 -13.47 -7.13 6.02
C SER A 60 -12.00 -6.72 5.77
N ASP A 61 -11.08 -7.66 5.87
CA ASP A 61 -9.63 -7.46 5.80
C ASP A 61 -9.04 -7.80 4.42
N ASP A 62 -9.80 -8.53 3.58
CA ASP A 62 -9.38 -8.90 2.23
C ASP A 62 -9.60 -7.76 1.24
N ARG A 63 -8.50 -7.26 0.67
CA ARG A 63 -8.54 -6.14 -0.28
C ARG A 63 -9.20 -6.47 -1.60
N GLU A 64 -9.03 -7.70 -2.09
CA GLU A 64 -9.66 -8.13 -3.33
C GLU A 64 -11.19 -8.19 -3.18
N VAL A 65 -11.68 -8.70 -2.04
CA VAL A 65 -13.11 -8.69 -1.70
C VAL A 65 -13.64 -7.24 -1.62
N ARG A 66 -12.88 -6.31 -1.04
CA ARG A 66 -13.27 -4.89 -1.02
C ARG A 66 -13.36 -4.29 -2.41
N CYS A 67 -12.44 -4.64 -3.30
CA CYS A 67 -12.48 -4.19 -4.70
C CYS A 67 -13.71 -4.75 -5.43
N TYR A 68 -14.06 -6.02 -5.23
CA TYR A 68 -15.30 -6.59 -5.77
C TYR A 68 -16.53 -5.89 -5.19
N ALA A 69 -16.54 -5.62 -3.88
CA ALA A 69 -17.66 -4.91 -3.25
C ALA A 69 -17.86 -3.50 -3.83
N LEU A 70 -16.77 -2.77 -4.05
CA LEU A 70 -16.80 -1.47 -4.70
C LEU A 70 -17.36 -1.56 -6.12
N LEU A 71 -16.94 -2.56 -6.89
CA LEU A 71 -17.45 -2.80 -8.23
C LEU A 71 -18.96 -3.12 -8.22
N VAL A 72 -19.41 -4.00 -7.32
CA VAL A 72 -20.82 -4.36 -7.18
C VAL A 72 -21.68 -3.16 -6.80
N ASP A 73 -21.18 -2.30 -5.90
CA ASP A 73 -21.85 -1.07 -5.50
C ASP A 73 -22.04 -0.13 -6.72
N GLN A 74 -20.99 0.04 -7.52
CA GLN A 74 -21.07 0.85 -8.76
C GLN A 74 -22.02 0.25 -9.80
N LEU A 75 -22.05 -1.05 -9.97
CA LEU A 75 -22.97 -1.74 -10.88
C LEU A 75 -24.44 -1.59 -10.47
N LYS A 76 -24.71 -1.42 -9.18
CA LYS A 76 -26.06 -1.14 -8.65
C LYS A 76 -26.47 0.34 -8.72
N GLY A 77 -25.63 1.20 -9.27
CA GLY A 77 -25.94 2.63 -9.39
C GLY A 77 -25.73 3.41 -8.08
N SER A 78 -24.63 3.12 -7.39
CA SER A 78 -24.25 3.85 -6.16
C SER A 78 -24.23 5.35 -6.34
N THR A 79 -24.67 6.07 -5.30
CA THR A 79 -24.60 7.52 -5.19
C THR A 79 -23.30 8.02 -4.55
N THR A 80 -22.37 7.12 -4.23
CA THR A 80 -21.05 7.48 -3.65
C THR A 80 -20.32 8.45 -4.56
N PRO A 81 -19.79 9.57 -4.04
CA PRO A 81 -19.08 10.55 -4.85
C PRO A 81 -17.90 9.92 -5.60
N PRO A 82 -17.62 10.34 -6.85
CA PRO A 82 -16.55 9.76 -7.67
C PRO A 82 -15.19 9.75 -6.98
N GLU A 83 -14.87 10.81 -6.25
CA GLU A 83 -13.57 10.89 -5.55
C GLU A 83 -13.47 9.89 -4.40
N ALA A 84 -14.54 9.66 -3.65
CA ALA A 84 -14.56 8.65 -2.59
C ALA A 84 -14.41 7.22 -3.16
N VAL A 85 -15.02 6.96 -4.33
CA VAL A 85 -14.85 5.70 -5.06
C VAL A 85 -13.41 5.51 -5.52
N ALA A 86 -12.82 6.56 -6.08
CA ALA A 86 -11.42 6.54 -6.52
C ALA A 86 -10.45 6.34 -5.36
N GLU A 87 -10.69 6.99 -4.23
CA GLU A 87 -9.87 6.86 -3.02
C GLU A 87 -9.94 5.43 -2.45
N GLU A 88 -11.14 4.85 -2.36
CA GLU A 88 -11.31 3.48 -1.87
C GLU A 88 -10.62 2.46 -2.80
N LEU A 89 -10.73 2.64 -4.13
CA LEU A 89 -9.98 1.81 -5.07
C LEU A 89 -8.47 1.96 -4.85
N ARG A 90 -7.94 3.19 -4.83
CA ARG A 90 -6.50 3.44 -4.62
C ARG A 90 -6.00 2.80 -3.35
N ARG A 91 -6.74 2.94 -2.24
CA ARG A 91 -6.38 2.34 -0.94
C ARG A 91 -6.19 0.83 -1.01
N ASN A 92 -7.06 0.13 -1.70
CA ASN A 92 -7.01 -1.33 -1.81
C ASN A 92 -6.05 -1.78 -2.91
N TRP A 93 -6.18 -1.24 -4.12
CA TRP A 93 -5.41 -1.66 -5.28
C TRP A 93 -3.91 -1.38 -5.17
N TYR A 94 -3.52 -0.19 -4.66
CA TYR A 94 -2.10 0.13 -4.48
C TYR A 94 -1.44 -0.71 -3.40
N ALA A 95 -2.17 -1.13 -2.38
CA ALA A 95 -1.66 -2.01 -1.34
C ALA A 95 -1.53 -3.48 -1.78
N GLN A 96 -2.20 -3.91 -2.85
CA GLN A 96 -2.01 -5.23 -3.45
C GLN A 96 -0.70 -5.25 -4.25
N ARG A 97 0.29 -6.00 -3.79
CA ARG A 97 1.56 -6.14 -4.51
C ARG A 97 1.41 -7.04 -5.73
N ASP A 98 0.78 -8.19 -5.56
CA ASP A 98 0.53 -9.15 -6.62
C ASP A 98 -0.70 -8.77 -7.45
N ALA A 99 -0.77 -9.30 -8.67
CA ALA A 99 -1.94 -9.14 -9.50
C ALA A 99 -3.11 -9.95 -8.92
N ASP A 100 -4.24 -9.29 -8.70
CA ASP A 100 -5.50 -9.90 -8.31
C ASP A 100 -6.61 -9.55 -9.30
N ASP A 101 -7.63 -10.39 -9.37
CA ASP A 101 -8.72 -10.20 -10.32
C ASP A 101 -9.67 -9.07 -9.88
N GLY A 102 -9.98 -8.99 -8.59
CA GLY A 102 -10.98 -8.06 -8.08
C GLY A 102 -10.59 -6.61 -8.26
N CYS A 103 -9.42 -6.21 -7.77
CA CYS A 103 -8.97 -4.83 -7.90
C CYS A 103 -8.65 -4.46 -9.36
N ASN A 104 -8.11 -5.39 -10.16
CA ASN A 104 -7.85 -5.13 -11.56
C ASN A 104 -9.15 -4.92 -12.36
N THR A 105 -10.17 -5.77 -12.13
CA THR A 105 -11.49 -5.62 -12.77
C THR A 105 -12.19 -4.34 -12.33
N ALA A 106 -12.13 -4.00 -11.04
CA ALA A 106 -12.70 -2.75 -10.54
C ALA A 106 -12.00 -1.54 -11.18
N ALA A 107 -10.67 -1.55 -11.27
CA ALA A 107 -9.89 -0.48 -11.89
C ALA A 107 -10.23 -0.29 -13.37
N ASP A 108 -10.30 -1.38 -14.14
CA ASP A 108 -10.68 -1.34 -15.56
C ASP A 108 -12.07 -0.72 -15.75
N ARG A 109 -13.05 -1.17 -14.98
CA ARG A 109 -14.42 -0.64 -15.05
C ARG A 109 -14.52 0.82 -14.62
N LEU A 110 -13.84 1.20 -13.55
CA LEU A 110 -13.85 2.58 -13.05
C LEU A 110 -13.08 3.53 -13.98
N TYR A 111 -12.02 3.05 -14.63
CA TYR A 111 -11.32 3.82 -15.66
C TYR A 111 -12.20 4.04 -16.89
N ALA A 112 -12.86 3.00 -17.42
CA ALA A 112 -13.81 3.11 -18.52
C ALA A 112 -14.98 4.07 -18.20
N ALA A 113 -15.45 4.08 -16.96
CA ALA A 113 -16.48 4.99 -16.47
C ALA A 113 -15.96 6.39 -16.09
N ARG A 114 -14.68 6.69 -16.30
CA ARG A 114 -14.03 7.97 -15.96
C ARG A 114 -14.14 8.33 -14.47
N ARG A 115 -14.16 7.32 -13.59
CA ARG A 115 -14.19 7.50 -12.12
C ARG A 115 -12.79 7.57 -11.54
N ILE A 116 -11.79 7.03 -12.22
CA ILE A 116 -10.37 7.18 -11.91
C ILE A 116 -9.61 7.76 -13.09
N SER A 117 -8.49 8.39 -12.82
CA SER A 117 -7.64 9.01 -13.84
C SER A 117 -6.66 8.00 -14.46
N GLU A 118 -6.15 8.35 -15.63
CA GLU A 118 -5.05 7.61 -16.25
C GLU A 118 -3.80 7.58 -15.34
N LEU A 119 -3.53 8.68 -14.60
CA LEU A 119 -2.43 8.74 -13.65
C LEU A 119 -2.59 7.72 -12.49
N ASP A 120 -3.80 7.47 -12.03
CA ASP A 120 -4.05 6.46 -11.01
C ASP A 120 -3.60 5.07 -11.48
N VAL A 121 -3.86 4.76 -12.75
CA VAL A 121 -3.46 3.49 -13.36
C VAL A 121 -1.93 3.42 -13.54
N TRP A 122 -1.30 4.49 -14.03
CA TRP A 122 0.16 4.55 -14.16
C TRP A 122 0.87 4.45 -12.81
N ARG A 123 0.34 5.08 -11.77
CA ARG A 123 0.88 4.93 -10.42
C ARG A 123 0.83 3.48 -9.94
N LYS A 124 -0.25 2.75 -10.22
CA LYS A 124 -0.30 1.30 -9.94
C LYS A 124 0.78 0.54 -10.69
N ALA A 125 0.98 0.82 -11.98
CA ALA A 125 2.03 0.18 -12.77
C ALA A 125 3.43 0.45 -12.17
N ARG A 126 3.70 1.69 -11.77
CA ARG A 126 4.96 2.10 -11.12
C ARG A 126 5.18 1.37 -9.78
N LEU A 127 4.15 1.28 -8.92
CA LEU A 127 4.20 0.54 -7.66
C LEU A 127 4.46 -0.95 -7.88
N ALA A 128 3.81 -1.55 -8.86
CA ALA A 128 4.01 -2.95 -9.22
C ALA A 128 5.42 -3.21 -9.78
N MET A 129 5.97 -2.28 -10.56
CA MET A 129 7.34 -2.36 -11.07
C MET A 129 8.36 -2.28 -9.93
N ASP A 130 8.18 -1.35 -9.02
CA ASP A 130 9.02 -1.17 -7.84
C ASP A 130 9.00 -2.41 -6.91
N ALA A 131 7.84 -3.06 -6.81
CA ALA A 131 7.67 -4.34 -6.11
C ALA A 131 8.17 -5.55 -6.89
N ASN A 132 8.68 -5.37 -8.13
CA ASN A 132 9.11 -6.44 -9.03
C ASN A 132 8.00 -7.48 -9.31
N ARG A 133 6.80 -7.00 -9.64
CA ARG A 133 5.61 -7.81 -9.96
C ARG A 133 5.18 -7.64 -11.43
N PRO A 134 5.86 -8.27 -12.40
CA PRO A 134 5.65 -8.02 -13.83
C PRO A 134 4.23 -8.31 -14.31
N ARG A 135 3.54 -9.27 -13.71
CA ARG A 135 2.12 -9.55 -14.03
C ARG A 135 1.23 -8.38 -13.63
N ALA A 136 1.43 -7.82 -12.45
CA ALA A 136 0.66 -6.67 -11.98
C ALA A 136 0.95 -5.41 -12.82
N VAL A 137 2.19 -5.22 -13.25
CA VAL A 137 2.55 -4.14 -14.20
C VAL A 137 1.78 -4.28 -15.50
N ARG A 138 1.82 -5.47 -16.12
CA ARG A 138 1.10 -5.72 -17.38
C ARG A 138 -0.40 -5.49 -17.26
N ASN A 139 -1.01 -6.01 -16.19
CA ASN A 139 -2.44 -5.85 -15.96
C ASN A 139 -2.84 -4.37 -15.82
N ALA A 140 -2.03 -3.56 -15.13
CA ALA A 140 -2.28 -2.13 -15.02
C ALA A 140 -2.10 -1.42 -16.38
N VAL A 141 -1.01 -1.70 -17.09
CA VAL A 141 -0.73 -1.08 -18.40
C VAL A 141 -1.79 -1.45 -19.43
N GLU A 142 -2.30 -2.69 -19.39
CA GLU A 142 -3.35 -3.16 -20.31
C GLU A 142 -4.65 -2.33 -20.21
N ILE A 143 -4.96 -1.78 -19.04
CA ILE A 143 -6.13 -0.92 -18.84
C ILE A 143 -6.04 0.39 -19.66
N VAL A 144 -4.86 1.00 -19.74
CA VAL A 144 -4.68 2.32 -20.38
C VAL A 144 -3.99 2.26 -21.75
N SER A 145 -3.25 1.20 -22.02
CA SER A 145 -2.46 1.05 -23.25
C SER A 145 -2.21 -0.43 -23.56
N PRO A 146 -3.22 -1.18 -24.01
CA PRO A 146 -3.09 -2.62 -24.32
C PRO A 146 -1.97 -2.94 -25.29
N GLU A 147 -1.73 -2.06 -26.27
CA GLU A 147 -0.66 -2.18 -27.29
C GLU A 147 0.76 -2.10 -26.69
N SER A 148 0.90 -1.55 -25.48
CA SER A 148 2.22 -1.37 -24.83
C SER A 148 2.67 -2.58 -24.01
N THR A 149 1.87 -3.64 -23.90
CA THR A 149 2.18 -4.83 -23.08
C THR A 149 3.45 -5.55 -23.53
N THR A 150 3.76 -5.54 -24.84
CA THR A 150 5.02 -6.06 -25.38
C THR A 150 6.22 -5.23 -24.91
N ALA A 151 6.10 -3.90 -24.94
CA ALA A 151 7.15 -3.00 -24.44
C ALA A 151 7.39 -3.20 -22.93
N VAL A 152 6.35 -3.44 -22.14
CA VAL A 152 6.46 -3.77 -20.70
C VAL A 152 7.30 -5.02 -20.50
N ARG A 153 7.11 -6.07 -21.29
CA ARG A 153 7.94 -7.28 -21.21
C ARG A 153 9.41 -6.98 -21.53
N GLU A 154 9.66 -6.26 -22.63
CA GLU A 154 11.02 -5.92 -23.06
C GLU A 154 11.76 -5.07 -22.01
N LEU A 155 11.12 -4.04 -21.46
CA LEU A 155 11.76 -3.19 -20.45
C LEU A 155 11.93 -3.91 -19.09
N THR A 156 11.09 -4.90 -18.80
CA THR A 156 11.23 -5.73 -17.60
C THR A 156 12.40 -6.70 -17.71
N ASP A 157 12.55 -7.32 -18.90
CA ASP A 157 13.61 -8.30 -19.17
C ASP A 157 14.98 -7.64 -19.30
N SER A 158 15.05 -6.47 -19.95
CA SER A 158 16.31 -5.75 -20.19
C SER A 158 16.11 -4.23 -20.21
N PRO A 159 15.98 -3.58 -19.04
CA PRO A 159 15.71 -2.14 -18.95
C PRO A 159 16.82 -1.30 -19.60
N ALA A 160 18.08 -1.66 -19.43
CA ALA A 160 19.20 -0.94 -20.03
C ALA A 160 19.14 -0.94 -21.55
N LYS A 161 18.89 -2.09 -22.16
CA LYS A 161 18.76 -2.23 -23.64
C LYS A 161 17.53 -1.44 -24.13
N PHE A 162 16.42 -1.51 -23.41
CA PHE A 162 15.22 -0.77 -23.76
C PHE A 162 15.49 0.75 -23.76
N LEU A 163 16.09 1.28 -22.69
CA LEU A 163 16.42 2.70 -22.55
C LEU A 163 17.44 3.19 -23.59
N ALA A 164 18.37 2.32 -24.00
CA ALA A 164 19.39 2.67 -24.97
C ALA A 164 18.87 2.76 -26.42
N SER A 165 18.00 1.81 -26.83
CA SER A 165 17.68 1.60 -28.24
C SER A 165 16.20 1.76 -28.62
N LYS A 166 15.26 1.61 -27.68
CA LYS A 166 13.81 1.60 -27.98
C LYS A 166 13.03 2.72 -27.31
N ALA A 167 13.53 3.24 -26.20
CA ALA A 167 12.82 4.22 -25.41
C ALA A 167 12.73 5.59 -26.10
N THR A 168 11.54 6.16 -26.11
CA THR A 168 11.27 7.53 -26.55
C THR A 168 10.33 8.19 -25.53
N ALA A 169 10.24 9.51 -25.52
CA ALA A 169 9.38 10.26 -24.62
C ALA A 169 8.28 11.06 -25.36
N ALA A 170 7.94 10.62 -26.57
CA ALA A 170 6.88 11.25 -27.35
C ALA A 170 5.49 10.84 -26.86
N GLY A 171 4.88 11.68 -26.05
CA GLY A 171 3.57 11.43 -25.44
C GLY A 171 3.64 10.69 -24.10
N ARG A 172 2.50 10.63 -23.40
CA ARG A 172 2.43 10.16 -22.03
C ARG A 172 2.83 8.69 -21.87
N THR A 173 2.21 7.80 -22.63
CA THR A 173 2.49 6.36 -22.54
C THR A 173 3.99 6.04 -22.71
N ARG A 174 4.66 6.69 -23.67
CA ARG A 174 6.09 6.45 -23.90
C ARG A 174 6.96 6.98 -22.77
N LYS A 175 6.60 8.12 -22.17
CA LYS A 175 7.25 8.61 -20.94
C LYS A 175 7.08 7.64 -19.79
N GLU A 176 5.88 7.08 -19.61
CA GLU A 176 5.63 6.06 -18.58
C GLU A 176 6.47 4.78 -18.82
N MET A 177 6.68 4.36 -20.07
CA MET A 177 7.59 3.25 -20.35
C MET A 177 9.03 3.57 -19.92
N VAL A 178 9.48 4.81 -20.12
CA VAL A 178 10.80 5.27 -19.63
C VAL A 178 10.84 5.25 -18.10
N VAL A 179 9.80 5.75 -17.43
CA VAL A 179 9.67 5.74 -15.96
C VAL A 179 9.74 4.31 -15.42
N LEU A 180 8.97 3.39 -15.98
CA LEU A 180 8.98 1.97 -15.57
C LEU A 180 10.35 1.32 -15.79
N ALA A 181 11.03 1.60 -16.91
CA ALA A 181 12.36 1.07 -17.19
C ALA A 181 13.41 1.62 -16.19
N LEU A 182 13.35 2.90 -15.85
CA LEU A 182 14.24 3.52 -14.85
C LEU A 182 13.98 2.95 -13.43
N ILE A 183 12.72 2.74 -13.05
CA ILE A 183 12.37 2.08 -11.78
C ILE A 183 12.95 0.66 -11.75
N LYS A 184 12.78 -0.10 -12.83
CA LYS A 184 13.32 -1.46 -12.93
C LYS A 184 14.85 -1.46 -12.82
N MET A 185 15.52 -0.55 -13.49
CA MET A 185 16.97 -0.41 -13.41
C MET A 185 17.41 -0.03 -12.00
N ALA A 186 16.75 0.91 -11.35
CA ALA A 186 17.08 1.34 -10.00
C ALA A 186 17.05 0.19 -8.98
N SER A 187 16.23 -0.84 -9.19
CA SER A 187 16.16 -1.99 -8.30
C SER A 187 17.48 -2.77 -8.20
N SER A 188 18.27 -2.81 -9.25
CA SER A 188 19.58 -3.45 -9.29
C SER A 188 20.73 -2.45 -9.19
N ASP A 189 20.67 -1.36 -9.93
CA ASP A 189 21.72 -0.34 -10.05
C ASP A 189 21.12 1.08 -10.00
N PRO A 190 20.90 1.62 -8.78
CA PRO A 190 20.33 2.95 -8.60
C PRO A 190 21.26 4.06 -9.15
N ASP A 191 22.57 3.90 -9.10
CA ASP A 191 23.53 4.92 -9.53
C ASP A 191 23.51 5.08 -11.06
N THR A 192 23.46 3.97 -11.82
CA THR A 192 23.29 4.01 -13.27
C THR A 192 21.93 4.59 -13.64
N ALA A 193 20.85 4.23 -12.94
CA ALA A 193 19.53 4.83 -13.16
C ALA A 193 19.54 6.34 -12.94
N ALA A 194 20.21 6.81 -11.89
CA ALA A 194 20.39 8.23 -11.59
C ALA A 194 21.13 8.97 -12.71
N SER A 195 22.25 8.42 -13.16
CA SER A 195 23.04 8.98 -14.25
C SER A 195 22.24 9.10 -15.55
N LEU A 196 21.46 8.08 -15.91
CA LEU A 196 20.61 8.10 -17.10
C LEU A 196 19.46 9.11 -16.97
N LEU A 197 18.85 9.21 -15.79
CA LEU A 197 17.82 10.20 -15.56
C LEU A 197 18.38 11.63 -15.72
N GLU A 198 19.53 11.93 -15.13
CA GLU A 198 20.16 13.27 -15.22
C GLU A 198 20.60 13.61 -16.63
N SER A 199 21.33 12.72 -17.29
CA SER A 199 21.98 13.01 -18.56
C SER A 199 21.04 12.99 -19.77
N LYS A 200 19.96 12.21 -19.72
CA LYS A 200 19.10 11.98 -20.91
C LYS A 200 17.63 12.30 -20.67
N TRP A 201 17.05 11.86 -19.56
CA TRP A 201 15.60 11.81 -19.42
C TRP A 201 14.98 12.96 -18.63
N SER A 202 15.74 13.65 -17.77
CA SER A 202 15.21 14.71 -16.89
C SER A 202 14.51 15.85 -17.66
N VAL A 203 14.98 16.20 -18.84
CA VAL A 203 14.39 17.24 -19.68
C VAL A 203 13.16 16.79 -20.46
N GLN A 204 12.93 15.48 -20.57
CA GLN A 204 11.86 14.89 -21.36
C GLN A 204 10.67 14.45 -20.48
N LEU A 205 10.91 14.12 -19.23
CA LEU A 205 9.90 13.72 -18.27
C LEU A 205 9.25 14.92 -17.60
N THR A 206 8.00 14.80 -17.21
CA THR A 206 7.32 15.78 -16.38
C THR A 206 7.95 15.85 -14.98
N GLN A 207 7.66 16.87 -14.22
CA GLN A 207 8.18 17.00 -12.87
C GLN A 207 7.70 15.88 -11.95
N GLU A 208 6.43 15.49 -12.04
CA GLU A 208 5.86 14.37 -11.28
C GLU A 208 6.56 13.05 -11.61
N GLU A 209 6.77 12.78 -12.90
CA GLU A 209 7.49 11.59 -13.36
C GLU A 209 8.94 11.57 -12.85
N ARG A 210 9.66 12.70 -12.93
CA ARG A 210 11.03 12.83 -12.38
C ARG A 210 11.05 12.59 -10.88
N ASN A 211 10.14 13.23 -10.14
CA ASN A 211 10.07 13.08 -8.70
C ASN A 211 9.86 11.62 -8.31
N TRP A 212 8.96 10.92 -9.00
CA TRP A 212 8.72 9.51 -8.74
C TRP A 212 9.96 8.64 -8.99
N VAL A 213 10.66 8.86 -10.11
CA VAL A 213 11.89 8.11 -10.42
C VAL A 213 12.99 8.41 -9.40
N TRP A 214 13.20 9.68 -9.01
CA TRP A 214 14.13 10.04 -7.94
C TRP A 214 13.76 9.40 -6.61
N GLY A 215 12.47 9.35 -6.27
CA GLY A 215 11.97 8.64 -5.10
C GLY A 215 12.30 7.14 -5.12
N ALA A 216 12.12 6.49 -6.26
CA ALA A 216 12.47 5.07 -6.45
C ALA A 216 13.98 4.84 -6.33
N ILE A 217 14.81 5.66 -6.97
CA ILE A 217 16.27 5.61 -6.89
C ILE A 217 16.74 5.83 -5.44
N GLY A 218 16.24 6.88 -4.79
CA GLY A 218 16.58 7.20 -3.40
C GLY A 218 16.20 6.06 -2.45
N ARG A 219 15.00 5.48 -2.61
CA ARG A 219 14.55 4.33 -1.84
C ARG A 219 15.49 3.12 -2.01
N GLN A 220 15.82 2.76 -3.24
CA GLN A 220 16.71 1.62 -3.51
C GLN A 220 18.12 1.86 -2.94
N SER A 221 18.66 3.06 -3.08
CA SER A 221 19.91 3.47 -2.46
C SER A 221 19.86 3.40 -0.93
N ALA A 222 18.79 3.91 -0.32
CA ALA A 222 18.61 3.88 1.14
C ALA A 222 18.51 2.45 1.68
N MET A 223 17.80 1.55 0.98
CA MET A 223 17.71 0.12 1.34
C MET A 223 19.08 -0.58 1.27
N LYS A 224 19.95 -0.16 0.37
CA LYS A 224 21.35 -0.65 0.27
C LYS A 224 22.29 0.07 1.23
N LEU A 225 21.79 0.96 2.07
CA LEU A 225 22.56 1.79 3.00
C LEU A 225 23.61 2.68 2.30
N SER A 226 23.39 3.03 1.04
CA SER A 226 24.27 3.92 0.28
C SER A 226 24.31 5.33 0.88
N PRO A 227 25.48 5.96 0.98
CA PRO A 227 25.60 7.35 1.41
C PRO A 227 25.00 8.34 0.41
N SER A 228 24.78 7.95 -0.84
CA SER A 228 24.17 8.79 -1.89
C SER A 228 22.66 8.94 -1.75
N ALA A 229 21.99 8.13 -0.91
CA ALA A 229 20.54 8.15 -0.80
C ALA A 229 19.96 9.55 -0.46
N PRO A 230 20.51 10.32 0.50
CA PRO A 230 20.01 11.66 0.78
C PRO A 230 20.13 12.62 -0.42
N GLU A 231 21.20 12.50 -1.20
CA GLU A 231 21.42 13.33 -2.40
C GLU A 231 20.37 13.02 -3.48
N TYR A 232 20.03 11.75 -3.69
CA TYR A 232 18.98 11.38 -4.64
C TYR A 232 17.61 11.88 -4.19
N PHE A 233 17.27 11.74 -2.92
CA PHE A 233 16.03 12.30 -2.39
C PHE A 233 15.98 13.83 -2.44
N ALA A 234 17.11 14.52 -2.33
CA ALA A 234 17.19 15.98 -2.47
C ALA A 234 16.82 16.49 -3.89
N LYS A 235 16.88 15.61 -4.91
CA LYS A 235 16.43 15.92 -6.28
C LYS A 235 14.91 15.94 -6.42
N VAL A 236 14.17 15.41 -5.45
CA VAL A 236 12.71 15.46 -5.40
C VAL A 236 12.27 16.86 -5.01
N SER A 237 11.58 17.54 -5.91
CA SER A 237 11.14 18.93 -5.72
C SER A 237 9.79 19.04 -5.00
N LYS A 238 9.02 17.95 -4.94
CA LYS A 238 7.69 17.90 -4.31
C LYS A 238 7.43 16.52 -3.70
N ASP A 239 7.50 16.44 -2.39
CA ASP A 239 7.33 15.18 -1.64
C ASP A 239 5.94 14.57 -1.82
N ALA A 240 4.90 15.37 -2.06
CA ALA A 240 3.54 14.88 -2.34
C ALA A 240 3.40 14.06 -3.63
N ASP A 241 4.40 14.07 -4.51
CA ASP A 241 4.43 13.19 -5.68
C ASP A 241 4.89 11.77 -5.34
N LEU A 242 5.51 11.57 -4.17
CA LEU A 242 6.00 10.28 -3.69
C LEU A 242 4.90 9.52 -2.94
N ASN A 243 5.07 8.20 -2.84
CA ASN A 243 4.25 7.37 -1.95
C ASN A 243 4.84 7.32 -0.53
N ASP A 244 4.04 6.85 0.43
CA ASP A 244 4.44 6.77 1.84
C ASP A 244 5.68 5.88 2.06
N GLU A 245 5.87 4.82 1.28
CA GLU A 245 7.03 3.95 1.40
C GLU A 245 8.32 4.66 0.97
N MET A 246 8.29 5.43 -0.13
CA MET A 246 9.43 6.27 -0.55
C MET A 246 9.75 7.32 0.50
N LEU A 247 8.74 7.98 1.05
CA LEU A 247 8.90 8.97 2.11
C LEU A 247 9.45 8.36 3.39
N ALA A 248 8.99 7.17 3.76
CA ALA A 248 9.53 6.42 4.89
C ALA A 248 11.04 6.12 4.72
N TRP A 249 11.48 5.78 3.53
CA TRP A 249 12.89 5.58 3.25
C TRP A 249 13.67 6.90 3.17
N LYS A 250 13.05 7.97 2.71
CA LYS A 250 13.63 9.33 2.79
C LYS A 250 13.88 9.73 4.25
N VAL A 251 12.92 9.48 5.14
CA VAL A 251 13.10 9.69 6.60
C VAL A 251 14.29 8.88 7.12
N ARG A 252 14.36 7.58 6.81
CA ARG A 252 15.47 6.72 7.28
C ARG A 252 16.82 7.18 6.76
N ALA A 253 16.91 7.60 5.49
CA ALA A 253 18.14 8.16 4.93
C ALA A 253 18.54 9.48 5.62
N ALA A 254 17.59 10.36 5.86
CA ALA A 254 17.79 11.62 6.56
C ALA A 254 18.22 11.42 8.03
N LEU A 255 17.61 10.46 8.73
CA LEU A 255 18.02 10.09 10.11
C LEU A 255 19.46 9.60 10.17
N ARG A 256 19.88 8.74 9.26
CA ARG A 256 21.26 8.27 9.18
C ARG A 256 22.27 9.39 8.89
N ALA A 257 21.85 10.41 8.13
CA ALA A 257 22.67 11.56 7.79
C ALA A 257 22.58 12.71 8.81
N GLY A 258 21.74 12.59 9.84
CA GLY A 258 21.50 13.65 10.83
C GLY A 258 20.78 14.88 10.28
N GLN A 259 20.05 14.72 9.17
CA GLN A 259 19.36 15.80 8.47
C GLN A 259 17.92 15.99 9.00
N TRP A 260 17.80 16.55 10.19
CA TRP A 260 16.53 16.68 10.91
C TRP A 260 15.47 17.50 10.18
N LYS A 261 15.86 18.48 9.38
CA LYS A 261 14.94 19.25 8.55
C LYS A 261 14.25 18.35 7.51
N ASP A 262 15.02 17.46 6.89
CA ASP A 262 14.50 16.54 5.87
C ASP A 262 13.64 15.44 6.49
N VAL A 263 13.95 15.01 7.72
CA VAL A 263 13.07 14.12 8.52
C VAL A 263 11.68 14.75 8.67
N ARG A 264 11.60 16.02 9.10
CA ARG A 264 10.33 16.74 9.27
C ARG A 264 9.58 16.90 7.96
N SER A 265 10.27 17.32 6.90
CA SER A 265 9.67 17.53 5.58
C SER A 265 9.11 16.24 5.01
N ALA A 266 9.86 15.14 5.08
CA ALA A 266 9.43 13.86 4.55
C ALA A 266 8.22 13.29 5.32
N ILE A 267 8.19 13.38 6.64
CA ILE A 267 7.02 12.97 7.44
C ILE A 267 5.80 13.83 7.11
N ALA A 268 5.98 15.16 6.95
CA ALA A 268 4.88 16.04 6.59
C ALA A 268 4.31 15.77 5.18
N GLY A 269 5.11 15.19 4.28
CA GLY A 269 4.68 14.77 2.94
C GLY A 269 3.90 13.47 2.90
N MET A 270 3.90 12.67 3.98
CA MET A 270 3.17 11.41 4.05
C MET A 270 1.65 11.61 4.09
N SER A 271 0.90 10.58 3.74
CA SER A 271 -0.54 10.55 3.92
C SER A 271 -0.94 10.75 5.40
N ALA A 272 -2.14 11.26 5.65
CA ALA A 272 -2.65 11.44 7.01
C ALA A 272 -2.68 10.13 7.80
N ASP A 273 -2.93 9.00 7.13
CA ASP A 273 -2.91 7.67 7.75
C ASP A 273 -1.49 7.26 8.16
N ALA A 274 -0.51 7.43 7.27
CA ALA A 274 0.88 7.12 7.58
C ALA A 274 1.43 7.99 8.70
N GLN A 275 1.10 9.28 8.73
CA GLN A 275 1.54 10.21 9.78
C GLN A 275 1.05 9.83 11.20
N ARG A 276 0.00 8.98 11.32
CA ARG A 276 -0.50 8.47 12.60
C ARG A 276 0.26 7.25 13.12
N ASP A 277 1.09 6.64 12.30
CA ASP A 277 1.96 5.54 12.75
C ASP A 277 2.91 6.03 13.84
N SER A 278 2.99 5.27 14.94
CA SER A 278 3.77 5.63 16.13
C SER A 278 5.25 5.88 15.82
N ALA A 279 5.81 5.18 14.82
CA ALA A 279 7.18 5.41 14.38
C ALA A 279 7.36 6.85 13.86
N TRP A 280 6.46 7.31 13.01
CA TRP A 280 6.59 8.66 12.42
C TRP A 280 6.20 9.76 13.40
N VAL A 281 5.25 9.52 14.29
CA VAL A 281 4.93 10.42 15.41
C VAL A 281 6.15 10.60 16.31
N TYR A 282 6.81 9.50 16.71
CA TYR A 282 8.03 9.53 17.51
C TYR A 282 9.17 10.32 16.83
N TRP A 283 9.49 9.99 15.58
CA TRP A 283 10.58 10.67 14.87
C TRP A 283 10.27 12.13 14.55
N LYS A 284 8.99 12.49 14.36
CA LYS A 284 8.57 13.89 14.24
C LYS A 284 8.86 14.66 15.54
N ALA A 285 8.52 14.08 16.69
CA ALA A 285 8.80 14.66 17.99
C ALA A 285 10.33 14.82 18.22
N ARG A 286 11.12 13.77 17.92
CA ARG A 286 12.59 13.83 17.99
C ARG A 286 13.18 14.92 17.10
N ALA A 287 12.64 15.10 15.90
CA ALA A 287 13.10 16.12 14.97
C ALA A 287 12.78 17.55 15.44
N LEU A 288 11.68 17.75 16.18
CA LEU A 288 11.37 19.02 16.85
C LEU A 288 12.40 19.33 17.94
N MET A 289 12.88 18.32 18.65
CA MET A 289 13.83 18.45 19.74
C MET A 289 15.29 18.59 19.30
N ALA A 290 15.62 18.31 18.03
CA ALA A 290 16.99 18.10 17.59
C ALA A 290 17.88 19.37 17.55
N ASN A 291 17.38 20.53 17.20
CA ASN A 291 18.20 21.70 16.93
C ASN A 291 17.81 22.90 17.81
N ARG A 292 18.19 22.88 19.09
CA ARG A 292 17.91 23.94 20.07
C ARG A 292 16.42 24.33 20.08
N PRO A 293 15.52 23.41 20.52
CA PRO A 293 14.08 23.61 20.48
C PRO A 293 13.67 24.82 21.32
N GLY A 294 12.73 25.61 20.81
CA GLY A 294 12.01 26.63 21.55
C GLY A 294 10.96 25.99 22.48
N ASP A 295 10.27 26.82 23.26
CA ASP A 295 9.22 26.31 24.18
C ASP A 295 8.03 25.69 23.41
N GLU A 296 7.70 26.28 22.26
CA GLU A 296 6.67 25.73 21.36
C GLU A 296 7.06 24.35 20.81
N ASP A 297 8.31 24.17 20.35
CA ASP A 297 8.80 22.87 19.86
C ASP A 297 8.78 21.82 20.96
N ARG A 298 9.19 22.19 22.19
CA ARG A 298 9.15 21.31 23.37
C ARG A 298 7.73 20.89 23.71
N ALA A 299 6.80 21.83 23.71
CA ALA A 299 5.40 21.56 24.00
C ALA A 299 4.78 20.67 22.91
N ALA A 300 5.05 20.94 21.64
CA ALA A 300 4.57 20.13 20.52
C ALA A 300 5.17 18.71 20.54
N ALA A 301 6.46 18.58 20.80
CA ALA A 301 7.10 17.25 20.93
C ALA A 301 6.50 16.46 22.08
N ARG A 302 6.27 17.09 23.25
CA ARG A 302 5.62 16.46 24.39
C ARG A 302 4.23 15.93 24.05
N GLN A 303 3.39 16.74 23.38
CA GLN A 303 2.06 16.32 22.94
C GLN A 303 2.12 15.11 21.97
N LEU A 304 3.09 15.09 21.07
CA LEU A 304 3.29 13.95 20.16
C LEU A 304 3.66 12.69 20.94
N TYR A 305 4.60 12.76 21.90
CA TYR A 305 4.92 11.61 22.75
C TYR A 305 3.71 11.13 23.56
N GLU A 306 2.98 12.04 24.21
CA GLU A 306 1.77 11.72 24.98
C GLU A 306 0.70 11.03 24.11
N SER A 307 0.59 11.38 22.81
CA SER A 307 -0.39 10.81 21.90
C SER A 307 -0.15 9.34 21.55
N ILE A 308 1.10 8.85 21.70
CA ILE A 308 1.46 7.47 21.37
C ILE A 308 1.97 6.67 22.56
N ALA A 309 2.27 7.31 23.71
CA ALA A 309 2.86 6.66 24.86
C ALA A 309 2.07 5.42 25.31
N GLY A 310 2.74 4.29 25.50
CA GLY A 310 2.10 3.02 25.84
C GLY A 310 3.11 1.92 26.12
N THR A 311 2.62 0.76 26.56
CA THR A 311 3.45 -0.38 27.00
C THR A 311 3.59 -1.48 25.96
N THR A 312 2.88 -1.42 24.84
CA THR A 312 2.74 -2.55 23.91
C THR A 312 3.59 -2.46 22.64
N GLY A 313 4.01 -1.26 22.24
CA GLY A 313 4.79 -1.06 21.02
C GLY A 313 6.19 -0.51 21.32
N PHE A 314 7.12 -0.64 20.37
CA PHE A 314 8.50 -0.16 20.54
C PHE A 314 8.57 1.37 20.66
N TYR A 315 7.94 2.09 19.75
CA TYR A 315 7.93 3.56 19.77
C TYR A 315 7.05 4.14 20.86
N GLU A 316 6.02 3.43 21.25
CA GLU A 316 5.15 3.74 22.40
C GLU A 316 5.94 3.71 23.70
N GLN A 317 6.79 2.69 23.88
CA GLN A 317 7.68 2.59 25.06
C GLN A 317 8.78 3.66 25.04
N LEU A 318 9.38 3.94 23.89
CA LEU A 318 10.33 5.04 23.74
C LEU A 318 9.70 6.39 24.08
N ALA A 319 8.43 6.61 23.70
CA ALA A 319 7.71 7.84 24.05
C ALA A 319 7.49 7.98 25.56
N LEU A 320 7.19 6.88 26.27
CA LEU A 320 7.15 6.88 27.75
C LEU A 320 8.49 7.30 28.36
N GLU A 321 9.60 6.76 27.86
CA GLU A 321 10.94 7.12 28.33
C GLU A 321 11.26 8.61 28.10
N GLU A 322 10.90 9.16 26.93
CA GLU A 322 11.07 10.60 26.63
C GLU A 322 10.21 11.50 27.54
N LEU A 323 9.09 11.00 28.03
CA LEU A 323 8.22 11.69 29.01
C LEU A 323 8.75 11.55 30.46
N GLY A 324 9.80 10.75 30.69
CA GLY A 324 10.34 10.46 32.02
C GLY A 324 9.56 9.39 32.80
N GLU A 325 8.71 8.63 32.11
CA GLU A 325 7.92 7.57 32.69
C GLU A 325 8.64 6.22 32.57
N ARG A 326 8.36 5.31 33.52
CA ARG A 326 8.95 3.96 33.49
C ARG A 326 8.04 3.01 32.73
N VAL A 327 8.60 2.23 31.82
CA VAL A 327 7.91 1.11 31.21
C VAL A 327 7.70 0.02 32.26
N ALA A 328 6.45 -0.16 32.69
CA ALA A 328 6.04 -1.23 33.59
C ALA A 328 5.35 -2.36 32.81
N PRO A 329 5.52 -3.63 33.19
CA PRO A 329 4.75 -4.70 32.58
C PRO A 329 3.24 -4.46 32.81
N PRO A 330 2.38 -4.80 31.84
CA PRO A 330 0.95 -4.67 32.00
C PRO A 330 0.46 -5.53 33.18
N PRO A 331 -0.64 -5.12 33.86
CA PRO A 331 -1.21 -5.93 34.91
C PRO A 331 -1.63 -7.31 34.39
N ALA A 332 -1.57 -8.32 35.24
CA ALA A 332 -2.00 -9.66 34.89
C ALA A 332 -3.44 -9.65 34.36
N PRO A 333 -3.77 -10.40 33.30
CA PRO A 333 -5.12 -10.45 32.78
C PRO A 333 -6.08 -11.00 33.85
N VAL A 334 -7.30 -10.46 33.85
CA VAL A 334 -8.36 -10.96 34.75
C VAL A 334 -8.67 -12.42 34.37
N PRO A 335 -8.71 -13.35 35.33
CA PRO A 335 -9.06 -14.74 35.04
C PRO A 335 -10.47 -14.85 34.39
N LEU A 336 -10.60 -15.74 33.42
CA LEU A 336 -11.90 -16.02 32.82
C LEU A 336 -12.92 -16.46 33.86
N THR A 337 -14.13 -15.93 33.79
CA THR A 337 -15.27 -16.39 34.58
C THR A 337 -15.68 -17.82 34.17
N GLU A 338 -16.47 -18.49 35.02
CA GLU A 338 -16.96 -19.83 34.71
C GLU A 338 -17.88 -19.82 33.46
N ASP A 339 -18.69 -18.77 33.30
CA ASP A 339 -19.54 -18.58 32.13
C ASP A 339 -18.75 -18.41 30.84
N GLU A 340 -17.67 -17.65 30.88
CA GLU A 340 -16.75 -17.47 29.73
C GLU A 340 -16.05 -18.78 29.37
N ARG A 341 -15.63 -19.56 30.37
CA ARG A 341 -15.06 -20.90 30.13
C ARG A 341 -16.07 -21.88 29.52
N ALA A 342 -17.32 -21.84 30.03
CA ALA A 342 -18.41 -22.65 29.49
C ALA A 342 -18.74 -22.26 28.05
N ALA A 343 -18.81 -20.96 27.76
CA ALA A 343 -19.02 -20.45 26.40
C ALA A 343 -17.89 -20.85 25.46
N ALA A 344 -16.63 -20.79 25.91
CA ALA A 344 -15.47 -21.22 25.14
C ALA A 344 -15.56 -22.73 24.81
N ARG A 345 -15.89 -23.59 25.78
CA ARG A 345 -16.06 -25.04 25.57
C ARG A 345 -17.20 -25.37 24.59
N ALA A 346 -18.26 -24.54 24.58
CA ALA A 346 -19.39 -24.72 23.69
C ALA A 346 -19.13 -24.19 22.25
N ASN A 347 -18.07 -23.44 22.04
CA ASN A 347 -17.75 -22.84 20.75
C ASN A 347 -17.16 -23.88 19.79
N PRO A 348 -17.84 -24.25 18.68
CA PRO A 348 -17.36 -25.25 17.73
C PRO A 348 -16.12 -24.79 16.93
N GLY A 349 -15.74 -23.51 17.05
CA GLY A 349 -14.58 -22.93 16.39
C GLY A 349 -13.29 -23.01 17.21
N LEU A 350 -13.36 -23.40 18.47
CA LEU A 350 -12.24 -23.67 19.38
C LEU A 350 -12.03 -25.17 19.51
#